data_c15a530db9f164d1262e1cec26eecde9
#
_entry.id   c15a530db9f164d1262e1cec26eecde9
#
_cell.length_a   1.000
_cell.length_b   1.000
_cell.length_c   1.000
_cell.angle_alpha   90.00
_cell.angle_beta   90.00
_cell.angle_gamma   90.00
#
_symmetry.space_group_name_H-M   'P 1'
#
loop_
_entity.id
_entity.type
_entity.pdbx_description
1 polymer ?
#
loop_
_entity_poly.entity_id
_entity_poly.type
_entity_poly.pdbx_seq_one_letter_code
_entity_poly.pdbx_strand_id
1 'polypeptide(L)'
;MSVRIINNMINHIDPDKNCAYAFQHFSGIYRNGMLLFRGCNHLRNSYNGECICYSTHAEMDVLCKVIKKNLLRPFKDIIDLSDHVIIVVRVGRDGLFKNSRPCNQCLEIMTKYRIKKILYSTDTGCFHSEKPCDMEHLHVSSGWTAFNTGRLKI
;
A
#
# COMPACT_ATOMS: atom_id res chain seq x y z
N MET A 1 7.70 5.22 16.21
CA MET A 1 7.58 6.08 15.00
C MET A 1 6.77 7.29 15.42
N SER A 2 7.25 8.47 15.06
CA SER A 2 6.71 9.74 15.58
C SER A 2 5.31 10.00 15.00
N VAL A 3 4.37 10.41 15.84
CA VAL A 3 3.05 11.01 15.49
C VAL A 3 3.21 12.07 14.39
N ARG A 4 4.36 12.76 14.37
CA ARG A 4 4.73 13.75 13.36
C ARG A 4 4.75 13.19 11.92
N ILE A 5 5.18 11.94 11.71
CA ILE A 5 5.20 11.32 10.37
C ILE A 5 3.78 11.01 9.90
N ILE A 6 2.94 10.52 10.80
CA ILE A 6 1.53 10.23 10.53
C ILE A 6 0.79 11.54 10.21
N ASN A 7 0.99 12.57 11.01
CA ASN A 7 0.38 13.89 10.80
C ASN A 7 0.85 14.52 9.46
N ASN A 8 2.11 14.38 9.10
CA ASN A 8 2.61 14.83 7.79
C ASN A 8 1.98 14.07 6.63
N MET A 9 1.70 12.78 6.77
CA MET A 9 0.96 12.04 5.73
C MET A 9 -0.46 12.54 5.60
N ILE A 10 -1.15 12.75 6.70
CA ILE A 10 -2.55 13.20 6.76
C ILE A 10 -2.69 14.60 6.16
N ASN A 11 -1.78 15.53 6.47
CA ASN A 11 -1.79 16.90 5.95
C ASN A 11 -1.54 17.00 4.43
N HIS A 12 -1.13 15.91 3.79
CA HIS A 12 -0.95 15.82 2.34
C HIS A 12 -2.07 15.04 1.64
N ILE A 13 -3.07 14.59 2.38
CA ILE A 13 -4.31 14.07 1.83
C ILE A 13 -5.07 15.29 1.32
N ASP A 14 -5.11 15.45 -0.01
CA ASP A 14 -5.90 16.50 -0.65
C ASP A 14 -7.37 16.03 -0.67
N PRO A 15 -8.25 16.62 0.14
CA PRO A 15 -9.65 16.22 0.20
C PRO A 15 -10.41 16.55 -1.09
N ASP A 16 -9.87 17.47 -1.92
CA ASP A 16 -10.53 17.96 -3.13
C ASP A 16 -10.14 17.17 -4.40
N LYS A 17 -9.15 16.28 -4.34
CA LYS A 17 -8.94 15.35 -5.44
C LYS A 17 -10.10 14.38 -5.49
N ASN A 18 -11.08 14.69 -6.32
CA ASN A 18 -12.21 13.85 -6.73
C ASN A 18 -11.77 12.40 -7.01
N CYS A 19 -11.51 11.65 -5.95
CA CYS A 19 -11.42 10.22 -6.05
C CYS A 19 -12.86 9.69 -6.12
N ALA A 20 -13.25 9.17 -7.27
CA ALA A 20 -14.55 8.56 -7.55
C ALA A 20 -14.84 7.34 -6.65
N TYR A 21 -14.01 7.10 -5.64
CA TYR A 21 -14.09 5.96 -4.74
C TYR A 21 -14.81 6.29 -3.45
N ALA A 22 -15.58 5.32 -2.98
CA ALA A 22 -16.23 5.38 -1.67
C ALA A 22 -15.21 5.47 -0.52
N PHE A 23 -13.96 5.05 -0.75
CA PHE A 23 -12.88 5.06 0.22
C PHE A 23 -11.57 5.45 -0.47
N GLN A 24 -10.83 6.33 0.18
CA GLN A 24 -9.51 6.74 -0.27
C GLN A 24 -8.45 6.04 0.57
N HIS A 25 -7.56 5.31 -0.11
CA HIS A 25 -6.38 4.70 0.48
C HIS A 25 -5.15 5.49 0.06
N PHE A 26 -4.36 5.88 1.04
CA PHE A 26 -3.09 6.57 0.85
C PHE A 26 -1.98 5.74 1.45
N SER A 27 -0.81 5.80 0.84
CA SER A 27 0.37 5.16 1.38
C SER A 27 1.61 6.02 1.23
N GLY A 28 2.59 5.74 2.07
CA GLY A 28 3.93 6.28 1.95
C GLY A 28 4.96 5.21 2.26
N ILE A 29 6.04 5.17 1.49
CA ILE A 29 7.19 4.32 1.79
C ILE A 29 8.34 5.17 2.31
N TYR A 30 8.92 4.74 3.42
CA TYR A 30 9.91 5.47 4.20
C TYR A 30 11.17 4.62 4.36
N ARG A 31 12.30 5.30 4.35
CA ARG A 31 13.60 4.74 4.71
C ARG A 31 14.30 5.67 5.69
N ASN A 32 14.74 5.15 6.84
CA ASN A 32 15.38 5.94 7.89
C ASN A 32 14.59 7.21 8.28
N GLY A 33 13.26 7.11 8.33
CA GLY A 33 12.37 8.22 8.67
C GLY A 33 12.09 9.21 7.53
N MET A 34 12.75 9.08 6.37
CA MET A 34 12.52 9.93 5.20
C MET A 34 11.47 9.30 4.29
N LEU A 35 10.49 10.10 3.86
CA LEU A 35 9.52 9.72 2.84
C LEU A 35 10.21 9.63 1.47
N LEU A 36 10.12 8.47 0.82
CA LEU A 36 10.66 8.27 -0.52
C LEU A 36 9.60 8.48 -1.60
N PHE A 37 8.43 7.85 -1.44
CA PHE A 37 7.32 7.93 -2.38
C PHE A 37 5.99 7.95 -1.65
N ARG A 38 5.00 8.56 -2.30
CA ARG A 38 3.58 8.51 -1.93
C ARG A 38 2.80 7.73 -2.96
N GLY A 39 1.71 7.12 -2.53
CA GLY A 39 0.80 6.37 -3.37
C GLY A 39 -0.64 6.49 -2.92
N CYS A 40 -1.53 6.14 -3.82
CA CYS A 40 -2.96 6.03 -3.56
C CYS A 40 -3.54 4.85 -4.35
N ASN A 41 -4.73 4.39 -3.95
CA ASN A 41 -5.44 3.40 -4.72
C ASN A 41 -5.98 4.02 -6.02
N HIS A 42 -5.97 3.25 -7.10
CA HIS A 42 -6.56 3.64 -8.38
C HIS A 42 -7.04 2.43 -9.18
N LEU A 43 -7.96 2.66 -10.13
CA LEU A 43 -8.55 1.58 -10.94
C LEU A 43 -7.67 1.11 -12.11
N ARG A 44 -6.50 1.71 -12.30
CA ARG A 44 -5.63 1.30 -13.40
C ARG A 44 -5.12 -0.10 -13.14
N ASN A 45 -5.27 -0.96 -14.13
CA ASN A 45 -4.57 -2.24 -14.13
C ASN A 45 -3.07 -1.99 -14.13
N SER A 46 -2.35 -2.69 -13.31
CA SER A 46 -0.89 -2.63 -13.26
C SER A 46 -0.32 -4.03 -13.34
N TYR A 47 0.78 -4.15 -14.05
CA TYR A 47 1.59 -5.36 -14.08
C TYR A 47 2.84 -5.12 -13.23
N ASN A 48 3.03 -5.95 -12.22
CA ASN A 48 4.16 -5.83 -11.30
C ASN A 48 5.34 -6.75 -11.63
N GLY A 49 5.32 -7.35 -12.83
CA GLY A 49 6.31 -8.34 -13.26
C GLY A 49 5.90 -9.80 -13.01
N GLU A 50 4.87 -10.04 -12.24
CA GLU A 50 4.41 -11.39 -11.85
C GLU A 50 2.92 -11.63 -12.08
N CYS A 51 2.11 -10.61 -11.82
CA CYS A 51 0.67 -10.70 -12.00
C CYS A 51 0.05 -9.38 -12.46
N ILE A 52 -1.11 -9.49 -13.08
CA ILE A 52 -1.95 -8.32 -13.40
C ILE A 52 -2.77 -7.97 -12.17
N CYS A 53 -2.59 -6.75 -11.67
CA CYS A 53 -3.43 -6.20 -10.62
C CYS A 53 -4.60 -5.46 -11.27
N TYR A 54 -5.82 -5.91 -11.02
CA TYR A 54 -7.05 -5.31 -11.58
C TYR A 54 -7.38 -3.95 -11.01
N SER A 55 -6.90 -3.67 -9.82
CA SER A 55 -6.85 -2.35 -9.22
C SER A 55 -5.52 -2.23 -8.49
N THR A 56 -4.91 -1.07 -8.56
CA THR A 56 -3.67 -0.84 -7.82
C THR A 56 -4.03 -0.37 -6.41
N HIS A 57 -3.64 -1.14 -5.42
CA HIS A 57 -3.74 -0.73 -4.02
C HIS A 57 -2.66 0.30 -3.71
N ALA A 58 -2.92 1.15 -2.72
CA ALA A 58 -1.99 2.22 -2.35
C ALA A 58 -0.60 1.68 -1.98
N GLU A 59 -0.53 0.55 -1.27
CA GLU A 59 0.72 -0.14 -0.91
C GLU A 59 1.51 -0.57 -2.14
N MET A 60 0.81 -1.10 -3.15
CA MET A 60 1.41 -1.55 -4.40
C MET A 60 1.90 -0.38 -5.24
N ASP A 61 1.19 0.75 -5.23
CA ASP A 61 1.60 1.94 -5.96
C ASP A 61 2.96 2.47 -5.46
N VAL A 62 3.17 2.58 -4.15
CA VAL A 62 4.47 3.01 -3.61
C VAL A 62 5.56 1.96 -3.81
N LEU A 63 5.22 0.68 -3.67
CA LEU A 63 6.18 -0.41 -3.82
C LEU A 63 6.69 -0.48 -5.26
N CYS A 64 5.81 -0.39 -6.25
CA CYS A 64 6.18 -0.34 -7.67
C CYS A 64 7.09 0.85 -7.99
N LYS A 65 6.85 2.02 -7.39
CA LYS A 65 7.71 3.20 -7.58
C LYS A 65 9.14 2.96 -7.08
N VAL A 66 9.29 2.34 -5.91
CA VAL A 66 10.61 2.00 -5.36
C VAL A 66 11.30 0.91 -6.20
N ILE A 67 10.57 -0.12 -6.58
CA ILE A 67 11.10 -1.22 -7.40
C ILE A 67 11.61 -0.67 -8.74
N LYS A 68 10.80 0.11 -9.45
CA LYS A 68 11.19 0.74 -10.72
C LYS A 68 12.46 1.59 -10.56
N LYS A 69 12.55 2.40 -9.51
CA LYS A 69 13.76 3.20 -9.25
C LYS A 69 14.99 2.34 -9.00
N ASN A 70 14.84 1.20 -8.34
CA ASN A 70 15.95 0.28 -8.07
C ASN A 70 16.36 -0.51 -9.32
N LEU A 71 15.41 -0.90 -10.20
CA LEU A 71 15.70 -1.58 -11.47
C LEU A 71 16.48 -0.70 -12.45
N LEU A 72 16.38 0.63 -12.33
CA LEU A 72 17.16 1.58 -13.14
C LEU A 72 18.63 1.71 -12.70
N ARG A 73 19.01 1.06 -11.58
CA ARG A 73 20.41 1.05 -11.11
C ARG A 73 21.13 -0.16 -11.70
N PRO A 74 22.22 0.03 -12.45
CA PRO A 74 23.02 -1.07 -12.92
C PRO A 74 23.59 -1.85 -11.72
N PHE A 75 23.63 -3.19 -11.81
CA PHE A 75 24.28 -4.09 -10.85
C PHE A 75 23.49 -4.45 -9.56
N LYS A 76 22.17 -4.40 -9.55
CA LYS A 76 21.39 -4.98 -8.44
C LYS A 76 20.47 -6.09 -8.95
N ASP A 77 20.91 -7.32 -8.78
CA ASP A 77 20.13 -8.51 -9.14
C ASP A 77 19.00 -8.81 -8.13
N ILE A 78 19.10 -8.29 -6.92
CA ILE A 78 18.12 -8.51 -5.84
C ILE A 78 17.71 -7.16 -5.22
N ILE A 79 16.41 -6.87 -5.25
CA ILE A 79 15.84 -5.72 -4.56
C ILE A 79 15.50 -6.14 -3.13
N ASP A 80 16.24 -5.62 -2.17
CA ASP A 80 16.01 -5.82 -0.74
C ASP A 80 15.52 -4.50 -0.11
N LEU A 81 14.32 -4.55 0.45
CA LEU A 81 13.67 -3.41 1.10
C LEU A 81 13.56 -3.58 2.63
N SER A 82 14.46 -4.38 3.22
CA SER A 82 14.46 -4.71 4.66
C SER A 82 14.70 -3.52 5.60
N ASP A 83 15.09 -2.38 5.08
CA ASP A 83 15.20 -1.10 5.81
C ASP A 83 14.04 -0.13 5.53
N HIS A 84 13.05 -0.56 4.73
CA HIS A 84 11.90 0.26 4.37
C HIS A 84 10.67 -0.04 5.24
N VAL A 85 9.89 1.01 5.48
CA VAL A 85 8.61 0.95 6.20
C VAL A 85 7.52 1.50 5.31
N ILE A 86 6.38 0.81 5.22
CA ILE A 86 5.20 1.30 4.52
C ILE A 86 4.18 1.76 5.56
N ILE A 87 3.58 2.92 5.32
CA ILE A 87 2.44 3.43 6.09
C ILE A 87 1.25 3.48 5.15
N VAL A 88 0.12 2.91 5.58
CA VAL A 88 -1.14 2.92 4.83
C VAL A 88 -2.24 3.53 5.67
N VAL A 89 -3.01 4.41 5.06
CA VAL A 89 -4.16 5.06 5.68
C VAL A 89 -5.37 4.91 4.78
N ARG A 90 -6.50 4.55 5.36
CA ARG A 90 -7.79 4.56 4.69
C ARG A 90 -8.69 5.61 5.34
N VAL A 91 -9.26 6.47 4.51
CA VAL A 91 -10.19 7.51 4.97
C VAL A 91 -11.55 7.24 4.34
N GLY A 92 -12.59 7.21 5.18
CA GLY A 92 -13.96 7.08 4.74
C GLY A 92 -14.54 8.41 4.23
N ARG A 93 -15.73 8.37 3.62
CA ARG A 93 -16.45 9.59 3.20
C ARG A 93 -16.82 10.52 4.36
N ASP A 94 -16.88 9.96 5.56
CA ASP A 94 -17.09 10.67 6.83
C ASP A 94 -15.83 11.38 7.35
N GLY A 95 -14.70 11.29 6.63
CA GLY A 95 -13.41 11.82 7.01
C GLY A 95 -12.71 11.03 8.13
N LEU A 96 -13.30 9.95 8.60
CA LEU A 96 -12.73 9.12 9.67
C LEU A 96 -11.81 8.04 9.12
N PHE A 97 -10.82 7.65 9.92
CA PHE A 97 -9.97 6.52 9.60
C PHE A 97 -10.78 5.22 9.59
N LYS A 98 -10.45 4.38 8.64
CA LYS A 98 -10.99 3.03 8.49
C LYS A 98 -9.85 2.03 8.48
N ASN A 99 -10.18 0.76 8.64
CA ASN A 99 -9.20 -0.30 8.60
C ASN A 99 -8.52 -0.35 7.21
N SER A 100 -7.20 -0.16 7.20
CA SER A 100 -6.35 -0.23 6.00
C SER A 100 -5.39 -1.41 6.04
N ARG A 101 -5.72 -2.48 6.77
CA ARG A 101 -4.91 -3.70 6.81
C ARG A 101 -4.72 -4.23 5.38
N PRO A 102 -3.49 -4.55 4.96
CA PRO A 102 -3.22 -5.05 3.63
C PRO A 102 -3.98 -6.34 3.30
N CYS A 103 -4.32 -6.51 2.03
CA CYS A 103 -4.83 -7.79 1.53
C CYS A 103 -3.70 -8.81 1.34
N ASN A 104 -4.07 -10.08 1.16
CA ASN A 104 -3.11 -11.19 1.03
C ASN A 104 -2.10 -10.96 -0.09
N GLN A 105 -2.52 -10.47 -1.26
CA GLN A 105 -1.62 -10.21 -2.38
C GLN A 105 -0.58 -9.13 -2.06
N CYS A 106 -1.01 -8.06 -1.38
CA CYS A 106 -0.08 -7.03 -0.94
C CYS A 106 0.92 -7.57 0.09
N LEU A 107 0.45 -8.43 1.02
CA LEU A 107 1.32 -9.06 2.02
C LEU A 107 2.36 -9.98 1.38
N GLU A 108 1.98 -10.80 0.41
CA GLU A 108 2.91 -11.69 -0.31
C GLU A 108 4.04 -10.90 -0.96
N ILE A 109 3.71 -9.82 -1.67
CA ILE A 109 4.70 -9.01 -2.38
C ILE A 109 5.57 -8.23 -1.38
N MET A 110 5.00 -7.66 -0.32
CA MET A 110 5.78 -7.00 0.72
C MET A 110 6.73 -7.96 1.44
N THR A 111 6.30 -9.19 1.68
CA THR A 111 7.14 -10.25 2.28
C THR A 111 8.27 -10.64 1.35
N LYS A 112 7.98 -10.82 0.05
CA LYS A 112 8.98 -11.14 -0.97
C LYS A 112 10.10 -10.11 -1.04
N TYR A 113 9.75 -8.82 -1.01
CA TYR A 113 10.74 -7.72 -1.00
C TYR A 113 11.27 -7.39 0.40
N ARG A 114 10.89 -8.19 1.42
CA ARG A 114 11.39 -8.09 2.80
C ARG A 114 11.11 -6.75 3.47
N ILE A 115 9.96 -6.13 3.16
CA ILE A 115 9.56 -4.89 3.84
C ILE A 115 9.67 -5.07 5.35
N LYS A 116 10.38 -4.14 6.01
CA LYS A 116 10.70 -4.20 7.45
C LYS A 116 9.45 -4.26 8.32
N LYS A 117 8.49 -3.41 8.04
CA LYS A 117 7.19 -3.36 8.71
C LYS A 117 6.19 -2.49 7.96
N ILE A 118 4.93 -2.71 8.25
CA ILE A 118 3.83 -1.88 7.81
C ILE A 118 3.13 -1.26 9.01
N LEU A 119 2.72 0.01 8.87
CA LEU A 119 1.77 0.66 9.76
C LEU A 119 0.48 0.87 9.01
N TYR A 120 -0.64 0.53 9.60
CA TYR A 120 -1.94 0.71 8.98
C TYR A 120 -2.98 1.25 9.97
N SER A 121 -3.92 2.06 9.45
CA SER A 121 -5.01 2.62 10.23
C SER A 121 -6.06 1.56 10.57
N THR A 122 -6.75 1.75 11.69
CA THR A 122 -7.87 0.91 12.14
C THR A 122 -9.15 1.73 12.23
N ASP A 123 -10.28 1.04 12.34
CA ASP A 123 -11.59 1.70 12.51
C ASP A 123 -11.72 2.48 13.82
N THR A 124 -10.85 2.24 14.78
CA THR A 124 -10.79 2.97 16.05
C THR A 124 -9.98 4.26 15.98
N GLY A 125 -9.41 4.59 14.81
CA GLY A 125 -8.51 5.72 14.63
C GLY A 125 -7.08 5.50 15.12
N CYS A 126 -6.77 4.30 15.60
CA CYS A 126 -5.42 3.90 15.99
C CYS A 126 -4.62 3.37 14.81
N PHE A 127 -3.30 3.22 15.01
CA PHE A 127 -2.40 2.60 14.05
C PHE A 127 -1.82 1.32 14.63
N HIS A 128 -1.87 0.25 13.84
CA HIS A 128 -1.16 -0.99 14.13
C HIS A 128 0.15 -1.05 13.35
N SER A 129 1.15 -1.69 13.94
CA SER A 129 2.48 -1.88 13.33
C SER A 129 2.87 -3.34 13.39
N GLU A 130 3.02 -3.97 12.24
CA GLU A 130 3.35 -5.39 12.11
C GLU A 130 4.40 -5.61 11.02
N LYS A 131 5.07 -6.76 11.04
CA LYS A 131 5.89 -7.21 9.91
C LYS A 131 4.99 -7.95 8.91
N PRO A 132 5.12 -7.69 7.60
CA PRO A 132 4.30 -8.40 6.61
C PRO A 132 4.38 -9.92 6.70
N CYS A 133 5.56 -10.48 6.99
CA CYS A 133 5.76 -11.92 7.13
C CYS A 133 5.08 -12.56 8.37
N ASP A 134 4.76 -11.77 9.38
CA ASP A 134 4.12 -12.23 10.62
C ASP A 134 2.60 -12.03 10.57
N MET A 135 2.08 -11.36 9.53
CA MET A 135 0.65 -11.06 9.41
C MET A 135 -0.13 -12.25 8.85
N GLU A 136 -1.25 -12.57 9.49
CA GLU A 136 -2.17 -13.59 8.97
C GLU A 136 -2.83 -13.15 7.67
N HIS A 137 -3.01 -14.09 6.73
CA HIS A 137 -3.67 -13.89 5.46
C HIS A 137 -5.20 -13.97 5.62
N LEU A 138 -5.81 -12.90 6.10
CA LEU A 138 -7.24 -12.85 6.46
C LEU A 138 -8.14 -12.24 5.37
N HIS A 139 -7.57 -11.53 4.39
CA HIS A 139 -8.35 -10.72 3.47
C HIS A 139 -7.89 -10.86 2.01
N VAL A 140 -8.84 -11.21 1.16
CA VAL A 140 -8.67 -11.18 -0.29
C VAL A 140 -9.29 -9.90 -0.83
N SER A 141 -8.59 -9.21 -1.74
CA SER A 141 -9.10 -7.96 -2.31
C SER A 141 -10.38 -8.20 -3.13
N SER A 142 -11.28 -7.23 -3.12
CA SER A 142 -12.53 -7.28 -3.91
C SER A 142 -12.26 -7.39 -5.41
N GLY A 143 -11.19 -6.78 -5.91
CA GLY A 143 -10.75 -6.90 -7.31
C GLY A 143 -10.36 -8.33 -7.67
N TRP A 144 -9.59 -9.01 -6.82
CA TRP A 144 -9.22 -10.42 -7.00
C TRP A 144 -10.44 -11.35 -6.92
N THR A 145 -11.32 -11.10 -5.97
CA THR A 145 -12.58 -11.86 -5.84
C THR A 145 -13.45 -11.68 -7.09
N ALA A 146 -13.59 -10.46 -7.60
CA ALA A 146 -14.38 -10.19 -8.80
C ALA A 146 -13.80 -10.85 -10.05
N PHE A 147 -12.48 -10.94 -10.16
CA PHE A 147 -11.80 -11.68 -11.23
C PHE A 147 -12.07 -13.19 -11.14
N ASN A 148 -11.80 -13.80 -10.00
CA ASN A 148 -11.97 -15.25 -9.81
C ASN A 148 -13.43 -15.69 -9.94
N THR A 149 -14.40 -14.81 -9.69
CA THR A 149 -15.83 -15.08 -9.87
C THR A 149 -16.34 -14.73 -11.27
N GLY A 150 -15.47 -14.33 -12.21
CA GLY A 150 -15.83 -13.97 -13.58
C GLY A 150 -16.66 -12.68 -13.72
N ARG A 151 -16.75 -11.88 -12.67
CA ARG A 151 -17.45 -10.59 -12.68
C ARG A 151 -16.64 -9.50 -13.39
N LEU A 152 -15.31 -9.67 -13.47
CA LEU A 152 -14.42 -8.86 -14.29
C LEU A 152 -13.91 -9.74 -15.42
N LYS A 153 -14.25 -9.39 -16.66
CA LYS A 153 -13.68 -9.96 -17.87
C LYS A 153 -12.53 -9.08 -18.31
N ILE A 154 -11.43 -9.71 -18.72
CA ILE A 154 -10.31 -9.05 -19.40
C ILE A 154 -10.70 -8.75 -20.83
#